data_81605a5e50f2103538f7cdff9ec6e28f
#
_entry.id   81605a5e50f2103538f7cdff9ec6e28f
#
_cell.length_a   1.000
_cell.length_b   1.000
_cell.length_c   1.000
_cell.angle_alpha   90.00
_cell.angle_beta   90.00
_cell.angle_gamma   90.00
#
_symmetry.space_group_name_H-M   'P 1'
#
loop_
_entity.id
_entity.type
_entity.pdbx_description
1 polymer ?
#
loop_
_entity_poly.entity_id
_entity_poly.type
_entity_poly.pdbx_seq_one_letter_code
_entity_poly.pdbx_strand_id
1 'polypeptide(L)'
;MPNSMNSKPWLALAIALALISPASLFAADALVKPVPNPDLSRLPAAAADDLRKTRAEFDQLKPTLVGDALAQAHAMLGAAYARAGQYDAAAVALDDASVLAPNDARWVYAQGLVARMQKNNAAAQNYFEHALVMNQEYLPIRIAVVGIRVEQGDLENARKLLGEFTAAHDNEPIAFAMLGDIALRQKRYPDAIEQTNRALKLDPKATKLYAQLADAYTGAGDAKSAAAARAKAGDGVPALGDPIGMGLMPGTIASTTPVAAAAAGAKPAPKPQTSSDPVAQAVHEASFMLATGQYDVARNRLDAALRDKPNDASLLGTYARVEAAAGNFAQARTRADAAVVASPNSGNSQLTLGMIEEMAGDDRAAQRAYEKAISLDPKLGEARLRLGNLLMRGQRNDDAAAQYRAAVQVDSNDIEAWSRLVAANVAAGKCPAALKEINGALAKDANNRALLQLFVRLTSTCAVGNPEERRMALDYGGKIYRESEAAPVGETYALALAANGKWDDAVKTQQGAMFVLVRNGRRADLPGYREFLQKFQAHQLPDRPWPATNTLFKPPRLAAETSQTAAPAPPKK
;
A
#
# COMPACT_ATOMS: atom_id res chain seq x y z
N MET A 1 12.59 45.02 65.30
CA MET A 1 13.87 44.80 64.59
C MET A 1 14.26 43.34 64.71
N PRO A 2 14.83 42.75 63.70
CA PRO A 2 14.42 42.69 62.26
C PRO A 2 14.38 41.31 61.68
N ASN A 3 13.81 41.24 60.47
CA ASN A 3 14.17 40.46 59.25
C ASN A 3 13.88 38.96 59.23
N SER A 4 12.79 38.57 58.68
CA SER A 4 12.50 38.27 57.26
C SER A 4 13.71 37.72 56.47
N MET A 5 13.65 36.47 56.11
CA MET A 5 14.16 36.02 54.83
C MET A 5 13.27 34.90 54.23
N ASN A 6 12.43 35.34 53.34
CA ASN A 6 11.76 34.58 52.34
C ASN A 6 12.79 33.84 51.46
N SER A 7 12.85 32.55 51.46
CA SER A 7 13.53 31.77 50.45
C SER A 7 12.49 31.03 49.60
N LYS A 8 12.42 31.45 48.34
CA LYS A 8 11.48 31.05 47.30
C LYS A 8 11.58 29.54 46.98
N PRO A 9 10.46 28.82 46.87
CA PRO A 9 10.47 27.40 46.52
C PRO A 9 10.59 27.12 45.02
N TRP A 10 11.19 28.03 44.24
CA TRP A 10 11.29 27.89 42.77
C TRP A 10 12.59 27.25 42.27
N LEU A 11 13.57 27.03 43.14
CA LEU A 11 14.84 26.38 42.76
C LEU A 11 14.85 24.86 42.91
N ALA A 12 13.87 24.29 43.61
CA ALA A 12 13.79 22.82 43.77
C ALA A 12 13.03 22.12 42.64
N LEU A 13 12.26 22.86 41.81
CA LEU A 13 11.53 22.29 40.67
C LEU A 13 12.31 22.33 39.35
N ALA A 14 13.39 23.10 39.29
CA ALA A 14 14.24 23.21 38.09
C ALA A 14 15.34 22.16 38.00
N ILE A 15 15.58 21.37 39.08
CA ILE A 15 16.60 20.30 39.10
C ILE A 15 16.00 18.91 38.87
N ALA A 16 14.68 18.74 38.99
CA ALA A 16 14.00 17.46 38.72
C ALA A 16 13.62 17.25 37.23
N LEU A 17 13.74 18.27 36.36
CA LEU A 17 13.47 18.19 34.93
C LEU A 17 14.75 18.09 34.06
N ALA A 18 15.94 18.05 34.67
CA ALA A 18 17.20 18.00 33.96
C ALA A 18 17.90 16.62 33.99
N LEU A 19 17.19 15.56 34.41
CA LEU A 19 17.73 14.19 34.47
C LEU A 19 16.86 13.16 33.76
N ILE A 20 16.16 13.54 32.68
CA ILE A 20 15.87 12.57 31.63
C ILE A 20 17.08 12.61 30.71
N SER A 21 18.10 11.93 31.18
CA SER A 21 19.38 11.74 30.52
C SER A 21 19.14 11.06 29.15
N PRO A 22 19.86 11.45 28.09
CA PRO A 22 19.91 10.66 26.85
C PRO A 22 20.38 9.22 27.03
N ALA A 23 20.81 8.85 28.23
CA ALA A 23 21.18 7.48 28.61
C ALA A 23 20.00 6.48 28.60
N SER A 24 18.75 6.91 28.69
CA SER A 24 17.60 5.98 28.60
C SER A 24 17.24 5.60 27.15
N LEU A 25 17.64 6.39 26.16
CA LEU A 25 17.53 6.05 24.75
C LEU A 25 18.63 5.06 24.29
N PHE A 26 19.78 5.06 24.97
CA PHE A 26 20.86 4.10 24.70
C PHE A 26 20.69 2.76 25.44
N ALA A 27 19.79 2.67 26.41
CA ALA A 27 19.59 1.46 27.20
C ALA A 27 18.84 0.35 26.43
N ALA A 28 18.01 0.68 25.46
CA ALA A 28 17.31 -0.32 24.65
C ALA A 28 18.24 -1.00 23.62
N ASP A 29 19.15 -0.24 23.01
CA ASP A 29 20.16 -0.80 22.09
C ASP A 29 21.17 -1.74 22.81
N ALA A 30 21.37 -1.58 24.10
CA ALA A 30 22.23 -2.47 24.90
C ALA A 30 21.57 -3.83 25.22
N LEU A 31 20.26 -3.96 24.99
CA LEU A 31 19.50 -5.19 25.27
C LEU A 31 19.32 -6.08 24.04
N VAL A 32 19.56 -5.56 22.84
CA VAL A 32 19.42 -6.32 21.60
C VAL A 32 20.65 -7.17 21.32
N LYS A 33 20.42 -8.38 20.86
CA LYS A 33 21.48 -9.32 20.51
C LYS A 33 22.01 -9.02 19.10
N PRO A 34 23.30 -9.29 18.81
CA PRO A 34 23.77 -9.25 17.44
C PRO A 34 23.06 -10.33 16.62
N VAL A 35 22.29 -9.93 15.61
CA VAL A 35 21.62 -10.87 14.72
C VAL A 35 22.68 -11.67 13.95
N PRO A 36 22.65 -13.02 13.99
CA PRO A 36 23.61 -13.87 13.29
C PRO A 36 23.68 -13.57 11.79
N ASN A 37 24.84 -13.81 11.19
CA ASN A 37 25.01 -13.79 9.74
C ASN A 37 25.14 -15.25 9.26
N PRO A 38 24.05 -15.90 8.83
CA PRO A 38 24.05 -17.32 8.49
C PRO A 38 24.84 -17.60 7.21
N ASP A 39 25.30 -18.84 7.06
CA ASP A 39 25.86 -19.32 5.80
C ASP A 39 24.77 -19.43 4.73
N LEU A 40 24.92 -18.65 3.66
CA LEU A 40 23.97 -18.58 2.55
C LEU A 40 24.37 -19.45 1.36
N SER A 41 25.46 -20.24 1.46
CA SER A 41 26.01 -21.03 0.36
C SER A 41 25.07 -22.11 -0.17
N ARG A 42 24.10 -22.54 0.66
CA ARG A 42 23.09 -23.55 0.30
C ARG A 42 21.81 -22.98 -0.31
N LEU A 43 21.71 -21.67 -0.37
CA LEU A 43 20.53 -21.01 -0.97
C LEU A 43 20.72 -20.83 -2.47
N PRO A 44 19.62 -20.78 -3.25
CA PRO A 44 19.67 -20.31 -4.63
C PRO A 44 20.29 -18.92 -4.70
N ALA A 45 21.12 -18.66 -5.71
CA ALA A 45 21.90 -17.43 -5.81
C ALA A 45 21.04 -16.16 -5.65
N ALA A 46 19.88 -16.11 -6.32
CA ALA A 46 18.95 -14.99 -6.22
C ALA A 46 18.44 -14.76 -4.78
N ALA A 47 18.11 -15.82 -4.05
CA ALA A 47 17.66 -15.72 -2.66
C ALA A 47 18.78 -15.29 -1.71
N ALA A 48 20.00 -15.77 -1.94
CA ALA A 48 21.18 -15.38 -1.19
C ALA A 48 21.52 -13.91 -1.41
N ASP A 49 21.42 -13.41 -2.66
CA ASP A 49 21.68 -12.01 -3.01
C ASP A 49 20.64 -11.07 -2.42
N ASP A 50 19.36 -11.43 -2.49
CA ASP A 50 18.26 -10.66 -1.86
C ASP A 50 18.47 -10.53 -0.35
N LEU A 51 18.84 -11.64 0.30
CA LEU A 51 19.08 -11.65 1.74
C LEU A 51 20.32 -10.83 2.13
N ARG A 52 21.44 -10.93 1.37
CA ARG A 52 22.63 -10.08 1.58
C ARG A 52 22.28 -8.59 1.45
N LYS A 53 21.47 -8.24 0.44
CA LYS A 53 21.00 -6.88 0.22
C LYS A 53 20.13 -6.41 1.40
N THR A 54 19.15 -7.20 1.83
CA THR A 54 18.29 -6.88 2.97
C THR A 54 19.11 -6.68 4.24
N ARG A 55 20.12 -7.53 4.48
CA ARG A 55 21.03 -7.41 5.63
C ARG A 55 21.87 -6.14 5.55
N ALA A 56 22.49 -5.85 4.43
CA ALA A 56 23.28 -4.62 4.24
C ALA A 56 22.42 -3.35 4.46
N GLU A 57 21.16 -3.39 4.02
CA GLU A 57 20.20 -2.31 4.23
C GLU A 57 19.86 -2.12 5.71
N PHE A 58 19.61 -3.21 6.41
CA PHE A 58 19.41 -3.19 7.84
C PHE A 58 20.62 -2.60 8.58
N ASP A 59 21.84 -3.08 8.30
CA ASP A 59 23.06 -2.61 8.95
C ASP A 59 23.33 -1.12 8.69
N GLN A 60 22.97 -0.62 7.50
CA GLN A 60 23.06 0.81 7.15
C GLN A 60 22.03 1.66 7.91
N LEU A 61 20.80 1.14 8.10
CA LEU A 61 19.70 1.90 8.72
C LEU A 61 19.73 1.81 10.25
N LYS A 62 20.18 0.69 10.81
CA LYS A 62 20.17 0.43 12.25
C LYS A 62 20.69 1.60 13.10
N PRO A 63 21.82 2.26 12.77
CA PRO A 63 22.32 3.39 13.59
C PRO A 63 21.43 4.63 13.56
N THR A 64 20.46 4.70 12.66
CA THR A 64 19.56 5.87 12.48
C THR A 64 18.15 5.63 13.01
N LEU A 65 17.85 4.41 13.47
CA LEU A 65 16.54 4.00 13.95
C LEU A 65 16.53 3.80 15.46
N VAL A 66 15.41 4.12 16.10
CA VAL A 66 15.20 3.93 17.55
C VAL A 66 13.77 3.46 17.83
N GLY A 67 13.57 2.77 18.96
CA GLY A 67 12.26 2.32 19.44
C GLY A 67 11.52 1.45 18.41
N ASP A 68 10.23 1.74 18.17
CA ASP A 68 9.36 0.94 17.29
C ASP A 68 9.87 0.82 15.86
N ALA A 69 10.55 1.86 15.34
CA ALA A 69 11.15 1.82 14.00
C ALA A 69 12.31 0.83 13.92
N LEU A 70 13.14 0.77 14.97
CA LEU A 70 14.21 -0.22 15.08
C LEU A 70 13.64 -1.63 15.30
N ALA A 71 12.59 -1.77 16.13
CA ALA A 71 11.87 -3.03 16.31
C ALA A 71 11.33 -3.57 14.98
N GLN A 72 10.72 -2.72 14.20
CA GLN A 72 10.20 -3.08 12.88
C GLN A 72 11.32 -3.47 11.90
N ALA A 73 12.47 -2.80 11.93
CA ALA A 73 13.63 -3.16 11.11
C ALA A 73 14.15 -4.57 11.46
N HIS A 74 14.27 -4.88 12.75
CA HIS A 74 14.63 -6.21 13.24
C HIS A 74 13.60 -7.26 12.80
N ALA A 75 12.29 -6.99 12.94
CA ALA A 75 11.24 -7.92 12.55
C ALA A 75 11.27 -8.25 11.06
N MET A 76 11.63 -7.28 10.22
CA MET A 76 11.71 -7.51 8.78
C MET A 76 12.95 -8.26 8.35
N LEU A 77 14.08 -7.99 8.99
CA LEU A 77 15.25 -8.83 8.80
C LEU A 77 14.93 -10.28 9.24
N GLY A 78 14.21 -10.44 10.35
CA GLY A 78 13.69 -11.73 10.82
C GLY A 78 12.79 -12.40 9.80
N ALA A 79 11.86 -11.65 9.19
CA ALA A 79 10.99 -12.17 8.14
C ALA A 79 11.77 -12.59 6.88
N ALA A 80 12.79 -11.82 6.48
CA ALA A 80 13.65 -12.18 5.36
C ALA A 80 14.42 -13.48 5.63
N TYR A 81 14.97 -13.62 6.82
CA TYR A 81 15.63 -14.87 7.24
C TYR A 81 14.67 -16.05 7.28
N ALA A 82 13.45 -15.86 7.82
CA ALA A 82 12.44 -16.93 7.88
C ALA A 82 12.04 -17.43 6.47
N ARG A 83 11.82 -16.53 5.52
CA ARG A 83 11.55 -16.88 4.11
C ARG A 83 12.69 -17.67 3.47
N ALA A 84 13.91 -17.37 3.84
CA ALA A 84 15.11 -18.07 3.38
C ALA A 84 15.40 -19.38 4.15
N GLY A 85 14.52 -19.78 5.08
CA GLY A 85 14.72 -20.97 5.92
C GLY A 85 15.79 -20.82 7.00
N GLN A 86 16.28 -19.60 7.24
CA GLN A 86 17.32 -19.29 8.25
C GLN A 86 16.64 -18.97 9.60
N TYR A 87 15.94 -19.96 10.15
CA TYR A 87 15.02 -19.77 11.29
C TYR A 87 15.72 -19.32 12.57
N ASP A 88 16.96 -19.73 12.82
CA ASP A 88 17.70 -19.33 14.02
C ASP A 88 18.06 -17.84 13.98
N ALA A 89 18.49 -17.34 12.84
CA ALA A 89 18.74 -15.91 12.65
C ALA A 89 17.42 -15.10 12.68
N ALA A 90 16.34 -15.66 12.12
CA ALA A 90 15.01 -15.08 12.19
C ALA A 90 14.51 -14.94 13.63
N ALA A 91 14.69 -15.98 14.45
CA ALA A 91 14.26 -15.97 15.85
C ALA A 91 14.98 -14.87 16.64
N VAL A 92 16.31 -14.71 16.46
CA VAL A 92 17.07 -13.65 17.15
C VAL A 92 16.59 -12.26 16.72
N ALA A 93 16.38 -12.05 15.43
CA ALA A 93 15.92 -10.74 14.94
C ALA A 93 14.50 -10.40 15.43
N LEU A 94 13.60 -11.39 15.54
CA LEU A 94 12.26 -11.20 16.09
C LEU A 94 12.25 -11.04 17.62
N ASP A 95 13.19 -11.68 18.32
CA ASP A 95 13.42 -11.49 19.75
C ASP A 95 13.80 -10.03 20.02
N ASP A 96 14.77 -9.51 19.27
CA ASP A 96 15.17 -8.10 19.34
C ASP A 96 14.00 -7.16 19.05
N ALA A 97 13.16 -7.47 18.07
CA ALA A 97 11.97 -6.68 17.76
C ALA A 97 11.00 -6.63 18.95
N SER A 98 10.80 -7.77 19.64
CA SER A 98 9.93 -7.84 20.82
C SER A 98 10.54 -7.11 22.04
N VAL A 99 11.86 -7.13 22.20
CA VAL A 99 12.56 -6.37 23.24
C VAL A 99 12.44 -4.87 23.03
N LEU A 100 12.53 -4.41 21.77
CA LEU A 100 12.44 -3.01 21.40
C LEU A 100 11.00 -2.45 21.43
N ALA A 101 10.01 -3.30 21.17
CA ALA A 101 8.58 -2.96 21.20
C ALA A 101 7.79 -4.01 22.03
N PRO A 102 7.94 -4.01 23.36
CA PRO A 102 7.42 -5.08 24.23
C PRO A 102 5.88 -5.14 24.30
N ASN A 103 5.19 -4.11 23.85
CA ASN A 103 3.73 -4.06 23.83
C ASN A 103 3.13 -4.38 22.45
N ASP A 104 3.96 -4.79 21.48
CA ASP A 104 3.50 -5.09 20.13
C ASP A 104 3.33 -6.61 19.95
N ALA A 105 2.08 -7.06 20.03
CA ALA A 105 1.72 -8.47 19.87
C ALA A 105 2.16 -9.08 18.53
N ARG A 106 2.39 -8.26 17.50
CA ARG A 106 2.77 -8.72 16.16
C ARG A 106 4.10 -9.46 16.17
N TRP A 107 5.08 -8.97 16.93
CA TRP A 107 6.41 -9.57 17.00
C TRP A 107 6.40 -10.88 17.78
N VAL A 108 5.63 -10.94 18.86
CA VAL A 108 5.43 -12.18 19.63
C VAL A 108 4.70 -13.23 18.78
N TYR A 109 3.72 -12.82 17.99
CA TYR A 109 3.05 -13.70 17.04
C TYR A 109 4.01 -14.22 15.96
N ALA A 110 4.86 -13.35 15.40
CA ALA A 110 5.88 -13.74 14.42
C ALA A 110 6.90 -14.73 14.99
N GLN A 111 7.33 -14.56 16.27
CA GLN A 111 8.16 -15.53 16.98
C GLN A 111 7.46 -16.91 17.06
N GLY A 112 6.17 -16.93 17.35
CA GLY A 112 5.37 -18.15 17.36
C GLY A 112 5.35 -18.87 16.01
N LEU A 113 5.19 -18.11 14.92
CA LEU A 113 5.24 -18.65 13.56
C LEU A 113 6.62 -19.23 13.21
N VAL A 114 7.71 -18.55 13.56
CA VAL A 114 9.07 -19.05 13.33
C VAL A 114 9.36 -20.29 14.18
N ALA A 115 8.95 -20.30 15.45
CA ALA A 115 9.05 -21.49 16.31
C ALA A 115 8.30 -22.70 15.72
N ARG A 116 7.15 -22.47 15.11
CA ARG A 116 6.40 -23.51 14.40
C ARG A 116 7.12 -24.03 13.15
N MET A 117 7.76 -23.14 12.38
CA MET A 117 8.63 -23.52 11.26
C MET A 117 9.83 -24.35 11.69
N GLN A 118 10.38 -24.09 12.88
CA GLN A 118 11.42 -24.89 13.54
C GLN A 118 10.89 -26.22 14.11
N LYS A 119 9.58 -26.50 14.00
CA LYS A 119 8.89 -27.65 14.63
C LYS A 119 8.95 -27.64 16.17
N ASN A 120 9.18 -26.49 16.77
CA ASN A 120 9.14 -26.29 18.22
C ASN A 120 7.72 -25.87 18.63
N ASN A 121 6.80 -26.84 18.67
CA ASN A 121 5.38 -26.57 18.94
C ASN A 121 5.15 -26.05 20.37
N ALA A 122 5.98 -26.42 21.34
CA ALA A 122 5.85 -25.92 22.70
C ALA A 122 6.19 -24.42 22.80
N ALA A 123 7.28 -23.99 22.16
CA ALA A 123 7.62 -22.57 22.09
C ALA A 123 6.57 -21.79 21.29
N ALA A 124 6.10 -22.34 20.15
CA ALA A 124 5.08 -21.71 19.34
C ALA A 124 3.79 -21.46 20.14
N GLN A 125 3.34 -22.45 20.92
CA GLN A 125 2.18 -22.30 21.79
C GLN A 125 2.36 -21.16 22.79
N ASN A 126 3.48 -21.11 23.50
CA ASN A 126 3.74 -20.06 24.48
C ASN A 126 3.72 -18.66 23.84
N TYR A 127 4.34 -18.51 22.67
CA TYR A 127 4.31 -17.24 21.94
C TYR A 127 2.91 -16.86 21.48
N PHE A 128 2.12 -17.78 20.93
CA PHE A 128 0.76 -17.48 20.46
C PHE A 128 -0.17 -17.14 21.61
N GLU A 129 -0.10 -17.87 22.74
CA GLU A 129 -0.90 -17.57 23.92
C GLU A 129 -0.52 -16.21 24.53
N HIS A 130 0.77 -15.88 24.58
CA HIS A 130 1.23 -14.56 24.99
C HIS A 130 0.74 -13.46 24.04
N ALA A 131 0.88 -13.65 22.73
CA ALA A 131 0.37 -12.70 21.75
C ALA A 131 -1.15 -12.50 21.85
N LEU A 132 -1.91 -13.57 22.15
CA LEU A 132 -3.36 -13.50 22.34
C LEU A 132 -3.75 -12.69 23.58
N VAL A 133 -2.98 -12.80 24.68
CA VAL A 133 -3.19 -11.95 25.86
C VAL A 133 -2.96 -10.48 25.54
N MET A 134 -1.97 -10.18 24.70
CA MET A 134 -1.64 -8.80 24.27
C MET A 134 -2.65 -8.21 23.29
N ASN A 135 -3.19 -9.02 22.39
CA ASN A 135 -4.16 -8.57 21.37
C ASN A 135 -5.19 -9.66 21.06
N GLN A 136 -6.34 -9.56 21.71
CA GLN A 136 -7.44 -10.52 21.57
C GLN A 136 -8.26 -10.32 20.29
N GLU A 137 -8.16 -9.16 19.66
CA GLU A 137 -8.96 -8.79 18.49
C GLU A 137 -8.28 -9.18 17.15
N TYR A 138 -6.99 -9.50 17.18
CA TYR A 138 -6.28 -9.88 15.95
C TYR A 138 -6.55 -11.35 15.61
N LEU A 139 -7.44 -11.58 14.64
CA LEU A 139 -7.91 -12.92 14.26
C LEU A 139 -6.79 -13.92 13.95
N PRO A 140 -5.68 -13.58 13.22
CA PRO A 140 -4.60 -14.55 12.96
C PRO A 140 -3.98 -15.16 14.21
N ILE A 141 -3.79 -14.38 15.27
CA ILE A 141 -3.28 -14.90 16.56
C ILE A 141 -4.26 -15.92 17.13
N ARG A 142 -5.55 -15.60 17.12
CA ARG A 142 -6.60 -16.48 17.63
C ARG A 142 -6.67 -17.79 16.84
N ILE A 143 -6.60 -17.71 15.52
CA ILE A 143 -6.57 -18.89 14.63
C ILE A 143 -5.34 -19.77 14.92
N ALA A 144 -4.17 -19.16 15.19
CA ALA A 144 -2.94 -19.91 15.52
C ALA A 144 -3.09 -20.67 16.85
N VAL A 145 -3.64 -20.01 17.90
CA VAL A 145 -3.91 -20.66 19.20
C VAL A 145 -4.94 -21.79 19.04
N VAL A 146 -6.03 -21.54 18.32
CA VAL A 146 -7.06 -22.56 18.05
C VAL A 146 -6.46 -23.74 17.30
N GLY A 147 -5.61 -23.48 16.28
CA GLY A 147 -4.95 -24.54 15.53
C GLY A 147 -4.15 -25.48 16.41
N ILE A 148 -3.34 -24.94 17.34
CA ILE A 148 -2.59 -25.75 18.31
C ILE A 148 -3.51 -26.54 19.23
N ARG A 149 -4.57 -25.92 19.75
CA ARG A 149 -5.53 -26.61 20.63
C ARG A 149 -6.23 -27.77 19.90
N VAL A 150 -6.59 -27.58 18.63
CA VAL A 150 -7.18 -28.63 17.79
C VAL A 150 -6.17 -29.78 17.57
N GLU A 151 -4.89 -29.47 17.31
CA GLU A 151 -3.83 -30.47 17.17
C GLU A 151 -3.60 -31.28 18.47
N GLN A 152 -3.78 -30.65 19.62
CA GLN A 152 -3.70 -31.28 20.95
C GLN A 152 -4.97 -32.04 21.37
N GLY A 153 -6.05 -31.94 20.59
CA GLY A 153 -7.34 -32.54 20.91
C GLY A 153 -8.18 -31.74 21.91
N ASP A 154 -7.75 -30.53 22.29
CA ASP A 154 -8.47 -29.64 23.20
C ASP A 154 -9.58 -28.88 22.45
N LEU A 155 -10.56 -29.66 21.93
CA LEU A 155 -11.60 -29.18 21.03
C LEU A 155 -12.62 -28.25 21.72
N GLU A 156 -12.84 -28.43 23.02
CA GLU A 156 -13.80 -27.59 23.75
C GLU A 156 -13.27 -26.17 23.97
N ASN A 157 -12.02 -26.03 24.40
CA ASN A 157 -11.42 -24.70 24.56
C ASN A 157 -11.18 -24.02 23.20
N ALA A 158 -10.84 -24.78 22.16
CA ALA A 158 -10.77 -24.28 20.78
C ALA A 158 -12.11 -23.72 20.32
N ARG A 159 -13.21 -24.47 20.53
CA ARG A 159 -14.57 -24.05 20.19
C ARG A 159 -14.99 -22.80 20.96
N LYS A 160 -14.74 -22.78 22.30
CA LYS A 160 -15.09 -21.64 23.16
C LYS A 160 -14.37 -20.37 22.67
N LEU A 161 -13.07 -20.44 22.39
CA LEU A 161 -12.25 -19.31 21.96
C LEU A 161 -12.74 -18.70 20.64
N LEU A 162 -13.17 -19.52 19.67
CA LEU A 162 -13.74 -19.03 18.41
C LEU A 162 -15.20 -18.59 18.56
N GLY A 163 -15.99 -19.28 19.39
CA GLY A 163 -17.39 -18.91 19.62
C GLY A 163 -17.54 -17.54 20.26
N GLU A 164 -16.69 -17.20 21.23
CA GLU A 164 -16.63 -15.86 21.83
C GLU A 164 -16.28 -14.79 20.79
N PHE A 165 -15.35 -15.07 19.90
CA PHE A 165 -14.96 -14.15 18.84
C PHE A 165 -16.07 -13.96 17.80
N THR A 166 -16.65 -15.04 17.29
CA THR A 166 -17.68 -15.00 16.24
C THR A 166 -19.01 -14.41 16.72
N ALA A 167 -19.25 -14.35 18.04
CA ALA A 167 -20.40 -13.65 18.62
C ALA A 167 -20.31 -12.12 18.41
N ALA A 168 -19.10 -11.57 18.38
CA ALA A 168 -18.84 -10.14 18.13
C ALA A 168 -18.48 -9.85 16.66
N HIS A 169 -17.97 -10.85 15.93
CA HIS A 169 -17.45 -10.73 14.55
C HIS A 169 -18.09 -11.81 13.68
N ASP A 170 -19.22 -11.49 13.08
CA ASP A 170 -20.05 -12.46 12.34
C ASP A 170 -19.75 -12.58 10.84
N ASN A 171 -18.71 -11.90 10.36
CA ASN A 171 -18.31 -11.80 8.97
C ASN A 171 -16.96 -12.48 8.62
N GLU A 172 -16.43 -13.32 9.51
CA GLU A 172 -15.12 -13.95 9.36
C GLU A 172 -15.22 -15.41 8.89
N PRO A 173 -15.13 -15.71 7.56
CA PRO A 173 -15.37 -17.04 7.02
C PRO A 173 -14.45 -18.12 7.59
N ILE A 174 -13.17 -17.79 7.84
CA ILE A 174 -12.19 -18.74 8.38
C ILE A 174 -12.56 -19.19 9.81
N ALA A 175 -13.10 -18.30 10.63
CA ALA A 175 -13.51 -18.64 11.99
C ALA A 175 -14.69 -19.64 11.99
N PHE A 176 -15.69 -19.43 11.13
CA PHE A 176 -16.80 -20.37 10.96
C PHE A 176 -16.36 -21.69 10.33
N ALA A 177 -15.41 -21.67 9.38
CA ALA A 177 -14.85 -22.89 8.82
C ALA A 177 -14.15 -23.74 9.89
N MET A 178 -13.38 -23.13 10.80
CA MET A 178 -12.73 -23.83 11.90
C MET A 178 -13.73 -24.31 12.95
N LEU A 179 -14.79 -23.55 13.26
CA LEU A 179 -15.88 -24.03 14.12
C LEU A 179 -16.56 -25.27 13.53
N GLY A 180 -16.74 -25.28 12.20
CA GLY A 180 -17.26 -26.44 11.48
C GLY A 180 -16.34 -27.67 11.57
N ASP A 181 -15.00 -27.49 11.43
CA ASP A 181 -14.01 -28.58 11.59
C ASP A 181 -14.00 -29.12 13.01
N ILE A 182 -14.01 -28.23 14.02
CA ILE A 182 -14.07 -28.62 15.43
C ILE A 182 -15.36 -29.44 15.71
N ALA A 183 -16.49 -28.95 15.23
CA ALA A 183 -17.78 -29.65 15.41
C ALA A 183 -17.78 -31.03 14.71
N LEU A 184 -17.16 -31.13 13.52
CA LEU A 184 -16.99 -32.40 12.79
C LEU A 184 -16.15 -33.39 13.59
N ARG A 185 -15.02 -32.97 14.14
CA ARG A 185 -14.14 -33.78 15.01
C ARG A 185 -14.84 -34.22 16.29
N GLN A 186 -15.75 -33.40 16.82
CA GLN A 186 -16.60 -33.72 17.97
C GLN A 186 -17.83 -34.59 17.59
N LYS A 187 -17.98 -34.95 16.30
CA LYS A 187 -19.15 -35.66 15.76
C LYS A 187 -20.47 -34.91 15.94
N ARG A 188 -20.44 -33.60 16.12
CA ARG A 188 -21.58 -32.71 16.19
C ARG A 188 -21.98 -32.29 14.77
N TYR A 189 -22.48 -33.27 14.00
CA TYR A 189 -22.69 -33.10 12.56
C TYR A 189 -23.65 -31.96 12.18
N PRO A 190 -24.79 -31.76 12.89
CA PRO A 190 -25.66 -30.62 12.59
C PRO A 190 -24.94 -29.27 12.72
N ASP A 191 -24.14 -29.08 13.78
CA ASP A 191 -23.38 -27.87 14.00
C ASP A 191 -22.27 -27.72 12.95
N ALA A 192 -21.61 -28.82 12.59
CA ALA A 192 -20.59 -28.83 11.52
C ALA A 192 -21.17 -28.36 10.18
N ILE A 193 -22.38 -28.86 9.83
CA ILE A 193 -23.08 -28.45 8.61
C ILE A 193 -23.46 -26.97 8.68
N GLU A 194 -23.98 -26.48 9.79
CA GLU A 194 -24.39 -25.10 9.98
C GLU A 194 -23.19 -24.14 9.81
N GLN A 195 -22.13 -24.37 10.58
CA GLN A 195 -20.96 -23.48 10.60
C GLN A 195 -20.23 -23.49 9.25
N THR A 196 -20.09 -24.67 8.62
CA THR A 196 -19.45 -24.77 7.29
C THR A 196 -20.29 -24.06 6.21
N ASN A 197 -21.61 -24.19 6.24
CA ASN A 197 -22.49 -23.44 5.33
C ASN A 197 -22.41 -21.93 5.55
N ARG A 198 -22.29 -21.49 6.81
CA ARG A 198 -22.10 -20.07 7.13
C ARG A 198 -20.78 -19.55 6.55
N ALA A 199 -19.69 -20.32 6.69
CA ALA A 199 -18.40 -19.99 6.08
C ALA A 199 -18.48 -19.89 4.54
N LEU A 200 -19.15 -20.85 3.88
CA LEU A 200 -19.37 -20.85 2.43
C LEU A 200 -20.27 -19.70 1.96
N LYS A 201 -21.22 -19.26 2.77
CA LYS A 201 -22.06 -18.09 2.47
C LYS A 201 -21.26 -16.80 2.51
N LEU A 202 -20.29 -16.67 3.44
CA LEU A 202 -19.41 -15.52 3.56
C LEU A 202 -18.33 -15.52 2.49
N ASP A 203 -17.76 -16.69 2.18
CA ASP A 203 -16.76 -16.86 1.12
C ASP A 203 -17.12 -18.04 0.19
N PRO A 204 -17.91 -17.78 -0.88
CA PRO A 204 -18.28 -18.82 -1.84
C PRO A 204 -17.09 -19.39 -2.64
N LYS A 205 -15.91 -18.75 -2.60
CA LYS A 205 -14.71 -19.23 -3.28
C LYS A 205 -13.94 -20.26 -2.44
N ALA A 206 -14.26 -20.42 -1.18
CA ALA A 206 -13.65 -21.40 -0.27
C ALA A 206 -14.13 -22.83 -0.59
N THR A 207 -13.97 -23.27 -1.82
CA THR A 207 -14.55 -24.52 -2.34
C THR A 207 -14.03 -25.78 -1.65
N LYS A 208 -12.87 -25.72 -0.97
CA LYS A 208 -12.36 -26.81 -0.13
C LYS A 208 -13.30 -27.15 1.02
N LEU A 209 -14.10 -26.21 1.50
CA LEU A 209 -15.06 -26.43 2.56
C LEU A 209 -16.22 -27.37 2.17
N TYR A 210 -16.46 -27.56 0.86
CA TYR A 210 -17.42 -28.56 0.41
C TYR A 210 -16.99 -30.01 0.73
N ALA A 211 -15.68 -30.29 0.84
CA ALA A 211 -15.20 -31.59 1.33
C ALA A 211 -15.56 -31.75 2.81
N GLN A 212 -15.29 -30.75 3.65
CA GLN A 212 -15.69 -30.73 5.06
C GLN A 212 -17.20 -30.88 5.24
N LEU A 213 -17.99 -30.20 4.42
CA LEU A 213 -19.46 -30.29 4.42
C LEU A 213 -19.91 -31.69 4.03
N ALA A 214 -19.27 -32.33 3.06
CA ALA A 214 -19.58 -33.70 2.64
C ALA A 214 -19.31 -34.72 3.76
N ASP A 215 -18.22 -34.54 4.50
CA ASP A 215 -17.88 -35.40 5.64
C ASP A 215 -18.90 -35.22 6.77
N ALA A 216 -19.36 -33.97 7.02
CA ALA A 216 -20.41 -33.71 7.99
C ALA A 216 -21.76 -34.35 7.61
N TYR A 217 -22.17 -34.26 6.33
CA TYR A 217 -23.39 -34.96 5.84
C TYR A 217 -23.24 -36.47 5.89
N THR A 218 -22.04 -37.00 5.59
CA THR A 218 -21.80 -38.46 5.71
C THR A 218 -21.98 -38.92 7.16
N GLY A 219 -21.42 -38.16 8.12
CA GLY A 219 -21.56 -38.45 9.53
C GLY A 219 -22.99 -38.32 10.03
N ALA A 220 -23.79 -37.42 9.44
CA ALA A 220 -25.22 -37.26 9.71
C ALA A 220 -26.12 -38.31 9.03
N GLY A 221 -25.55 -39.20 8.17
CA GLY A 221 -26.31 -40.21 7.43
C GLY A 221 -27.00 -39.71 6.16
N ASP A 222 -26.76 -38.46 5.73
CA ASP A 222 -27.31 -37.89 4.50
C ASP A 222 -26.38 -38.11 3.31
N ALA A 223 -26.44 -39.31 2.74
CA ALA A 223 -25.59 -39.68 1.60
C ALA A 223 -25.84 -38.84 0.33
N LYS A 224 -27.09 -38.36 0.14
CA LYS A 224 -27.42 -37.52 -1.03
C LYS A 224 -26.77 -36.16 -0.96
N SER A 225 -26.89 -35.47 0.16
CA SER A 225 -26.26 -34.17 0.38
C SER A 225 -24.74 -34.29 0.42
N ALA A 226 -24.19 -35.39 0.97
CA ALA A 226 -22.74 -35.65 0.95
C ALA A 226 -22.19 -35.78 -0.50
N ALA A 227 -22.89 -36.54 -1.37
CA ALA A 227 -22.48 -36.65 -2.78
C ALA A 227 -22.56 -35.30 -3.51
N ALA A 228 -23.64 -34.53 -3.27
CA ALA A 228 -23.79 -33.19 -3.86
C ALA A 228 -22.71 -32.21 -3.41
N ALA A 229 -22.30 -32.29 -2.13
CA ALA A 229 -21.20 -31.47 -1.61
C ALA A 229 -19.85 -31.87 -2.21
N ARG A 230 -19.53 -33.19 -2.29
CA ARG A 230 -18.30 -33.68 -2.92
C ARG A 230 -18.16 -33.23 -4.37
N ALA A 231 -19.25 -33.17 -5.13
CA ALA A 231 -19.24 -32.70 -6.52
C ALA A 231 -18.86 -31.22 -6.68
N LYS A 232 -18.98 -30.41 -5.59
CA LYS A 232 -18.61 -28.98 -5.56
C LYS A 232 -17.24 -28.71 -4.93
N ALA A 233 -16.59 -29.76 -4.38
CA ALA A 233 -15.30 -29.59 -3.71
C ALA A 233 -14.21 -29.16 -4.71
N GLY A 234 -13.36 -28.25 -4.25
CA GLY A 234 -12.22 -27.71 -5.00
C GLY A 234 -11.10 -27.32 -4.02
N ASP A 235 -10.14 -26.54 -4.51
CA ASP A 235 -8.92 -26.18 -3.74
C ASP A 235 -9.01 -24.82 -3.04
N GLY A 236 -10.06 -24.05 -3.27
CA GLY A 236 -10.23 -22.73 -2.65
C GLY A 236 -10.37 -22.84 -1.13
N VAL A 237 -9.55 -22.09 -0.40
CA VAL A 237 -9.56 -22.00 1.06
C VAL A 237 -10.15 -20.67 1.52
N PRO A 238 -10.76 -20.59 2.72
CA PRO A 238 -11.21 -19.32 3.27
C PRO A 238 -10.04 -18.34 3.43
N ALA A 239 -10.25 -17.10 3.04
CA ALA A 239 -9.22 -16.07 3.18
C ALA A 239 -8.98 -15.75 4.67
N LEU A 240 -7.70 -15.75 5.06
CA LEU A 240 -7.23 -15.19 6.33
C LEU A 240 -6.36 -13.97 6.02
N GLY A 241 -6.76 -12.80 6.46
CA GLY A 241 -5.96 -11.58 6.37
C GLY A 241 -4.81 -11.61 7.38
N ASP A 242 -3.75 -12.35 7.05
CA ASP A 242 -2.55 -12.46 7.89
C ASP A 242 -1.31 -11.93 7.15
N PRO A 243 -1.09 -10.60 7.13
CA PRO A 243 0.09 -10.03 6.48
C PRO A 243 1.41 -10.42 7.15
N ILE A 244 1.40 -10.74 8.44
CA ILE A 244 2.59 -11.18 9.20
C ILE A 244 2.96 -12.60 8.78
N GLY A 245 2.00 -13.52 8.84
CA GLY A 245 2.23 -14.91 8.43
C GLY A 245 2.61 -15.03 6.97
N MET A 246 1.94 -14.31 6.07
CA MET A 246 2.30 -14.25 4.65
C MET A 246 3.73 -13.72 4.43
N GLY A 247 4.16 -12.73 5.23
CA GLY A 247 5.52 -12.18 5.15
C GLY A 247 6.62 -13.15 5.57
N LEU A 248 6.29 -14.22 6.29
CA LEU A 248 7.25 -15.21 6.80
C LEU A 248 7.31 -16.49 5.96
N MET A 249 6.34 -16.76 5.09
CA MET A 249 6.24 -18.02 4.35
C MET A 249 7.40 -18.22 3.35
N PRO A 250 8.04 -19.41 3.32
CA PRO A 250 9.03 -19.77 2.31
C PRO A 250 8.43 -19.75 0.91
N GLY A 251 9.17 -19.20 -0.05
CA GLY A 251 8.75 -19.16 -1.46
C GLY A 251 7.79 -18.02 -1.83
N THR A 252 7.32 -17.22 -0.91
CA THR A 252 6.81 -15.90 -1.21
C THR A 252 7.98 -14.98 -1.52
N ILE A 253 8.58 -15.14 -2.70
CA ILE A 253 9.34 -14.05 -3.30
C ILE A 253 8.31 -12.93 -3.35
N ALA A 254 8.52 -11.88 -2.57
CA ALA A 254 7.79 -10.66 -2.78
C ALA A 254 8.04 -10.31 -4.24
N SER A 255 7.05 -10.59 -5.08
CA SER A 255 7.01 -10.03 -6.42
C SER A 255 7.21 -8.54 -6.18
N THR A 256 8.35 -8.02 -6.62
CA THR A 256 8.67 -6.59 -6.59
C THR A 256 7.83 -5.84 -7.62
N THR A 257 6.64 -6.32 -7.89
CA THR A 257 5.58 -5.51 -8.46
C THR A 257 5.04 -4.68 -7.30
N PRO A 258 5.09 -3.35 -7.38
CA PRO A 258 4.33 -2.53 -6.46
C PRO A 258 2.89 -3.03 -6.57
N VAL A 259 2.39 -3.63 -5.50
CA VAL A 259 0.95 -3.79 -5.35
C VAL A 259 0.44 -2.37 -5.27
N ALA A 260 0.03 -1.85 -6.42
CA ALA A 260 -0.88 -0.75 -6.45
C ALA A 260 -1.96 -1.10 -5.43
N ALA A 261 -2.14 -0.23 -4.44
CA ALA A 261 -3.11 -0.41 -3.40
C ALA A 261 -4.39 -0.93 -4.07
N ALA A 262 -4.74 -2.16 -3.74
CA ALA A 262 -6.01 -2.71 -4.16
C ALA A 262 -7.06 -1.77 -3.57
N ALA A 263 -7.61 -0.94 -4.43
CA ALA A 263 -8.79 -0.16 -4.12
C ALA A 263 -9.86 -1.18 -3.74
N ALA A 264 -10.15 -1.28 -2.46
CA ALA A 264 -11.30 -2.01 -1.98
C ALA A 264 -12.52 -1.35 -2.64
N GLY A 265 -13.14 -2.04 -3.60
CA GLY A 265 -14.31 -1.55 -4.29
C GLY A 265 -14.27 -1.61 -5.83
N ALA A 266 -13.16 -1.97 -6.46
CA ALA A 266 -13.20 -2.24 -7.88
C ALA A 266 -14.04 -3.50 -8.12
N LYS A 267 -15.21 -3.34 -8.73
CA LYS A 267 -15.90 -4.45 -9.40
C LYS A 267 -14.85 -5.26 -10.17
N PRO A 268 -14.91 -6.61 -10.13
CA PRO A 268 -14.01 -7.39 -10.97
C PRO A 268 -14.11 -6.85 -12.39
N ALA A 269 -12.95 -6.52 -12.96
CA ALA A 269 -12.88 -6.14 -14.36
C ALA A 269 -13.63 -7.22 -15.15
N PRO A 270 -14.53 -6.86 -16.05
CA PRO A 270 -15.20 -7.83 -16.87
C PRO A 270 -14.12 -8.71 -17.51
N LYS A 271 -14.34 -10.04 -17.52
CA LYS A 271 -13.52 -10.96 -18.30
C LYS A 271 -13.29 -10.27 -19.66
N PRO A 272 -12.06 -10.31 -20.22
CA PRO A 272 -11.83 -9.71 -21.52
C PRO A 272 -12.87 -10.28 -22.47
N GLN A 273 -13.88 -9.48 -22.76
CA GLN A 273 -14.76 -9.77 -23.87
C GLN A 273 -13.83 -9.64 -25.08
N THR A 274 -13.54 -10.75 -25.72
CA THR A 274 -12.93 -10.73 -27.05
C THR A 274 -13.89 -9.90 -27.90
N SER A 275 -13.55 -8.62 -28.10
CA SER A 275 -14.31 -7.75 -28.98
C SER A 275 -14.33 -8.46 -30.34
N SER A 276 -15.51 -8.64 -30.89
CA SER A 276 -15.66 -9.16 -32.25
C SER A 276 -15.18 -8.14 -33.29
N ASP A 277 -14.84 -6.92 -32.87
CA ASP A 277 -14.26 -5.88 -33.72
C ASP A 277 -12.74 -6.09 -33.86
N PRO A 278 -12.22 -6.42 -35.04
CA PRO A 278 -10.80 -6.63 -35.29
C PRO A 278 -9.91 -5.44 -34.96
N VAL A 279 -10.44 -4.19 -35.06
CA VAL A 279 -9.72 -2.97 -34.70
C VAL A 279 -9.53 -2.89 -33.20
N ALA A 280 -10.61 -3.05 -32.42
CA ALA A 280 -10.54 -3.03 -30.97
C ALA A 280 -9.61 -4.11 -30.43
N GLN A 281 -9.60 -5.29 -31.04
CA GLN A 281 -8.68 -6.39 -30.71
C GLN A 281 -7.22 -6.00 -31.00
N ALA A 282 -6.94 -5.45 -32.19
CA ALA A 282 -5.58 -5.05 -32.57
C ALA A 282 -5.04 -3.93 -31.66
N VAL A 283 -5.87 -2.95 -31.30
CA VAL A 283 -5.54 -1.86 -30.35
C VAL A 283 -5.23 -2.43 -28.96
N HIS A 284 -6.04 -3.39 -28.50
CA HIS A 284 -5.82 -4.02 -27.18
C HIS A 284 -4.52 -4.81 -27.14
N GLU A 285 -4.28 -5.67 -28.14
CA GLU A 285 -3.05 -6.47 -28.26
C GLU A 285 -1.81 -5.57 -28.37
N ALA A 286 -1.84 -4.54 -29.23
CA ALA A 286 -0.73 -3.61 -29.37
C ALA A 286 -0.48 -2.79 -28.09
N SER A 287 -1.52 -2.41 -27.36
CA SER A 287 -1.39 -1.72 -26.07
C SER A 287 -0.76 -2.62 -25.00
N PHE A 288 -1.08 -3.92 -24.98
CA PHE A 288 -0.42 -4.90 -24.12
C PHE A 288 1.08 -5.06 -24.47
N MET A 289 1.38 -5.17 -25.77
CA MET A 289 2.76 -5.26 -26.27
C MET A 289 3.56 -4.00 -25.95
N LEU A 290 2.93 -2.82 -26.05
CA LEU A 290 3.50 -1.53 -25.64
C LEU A 290 3.88 -1.55 -24.15
N ALA A 291 2.97 -1.96 -23.28
CA ALA A 291 3.21 -2.02 -21.83
C ALA A 291 4.31 -3.03 -21.44
N THR A 292 4.55 -4.04 -22.27
CA THR A 292 5.60 -5.07 -22.06
C THR A 292 6.90 -4.78 -22.82
N GLY A 293 7.01 -3.61 -23.47
CA GLY A 293 8.22 -3.20 -24.21
C GLY A 293 8.45 -3.93 -25.53
N GLN A 294 7.45 -4.67 -26.03
CA GLN A 294 7.52 -5.44 -27.28
C GLN A 294 7.16 -4.60 -28.50
N TYR A 295 7.90 -3.51 -28.73
CA TYR A 295 7.54 -2.48 -29.71
C TYR A 295 7.47 -3.02 -31.15
N ASP A 296 8.39 -3.90 -31.58
CA ASP A 296 8.39 -4.46 -32.93
C ASP A 296 7.18 -5.38 -33.17
N VAL A 297 6.78 -6.16 -32.16
CA VAL A 297 5.60 -7.00 -32.24
C VAL A 297 4.33 -6.15 -32.33
N ALA A 298 4.26 -5.07 -31.53
CA ALA A 298 3.17 -4.10 -31.59
C ALA A 298 3.06 -3.44 -32.98
N ARG A 299 4.20 -3.00 -33.58
CA ARG A 299 4.24 -2.47 -34.95
C ARG A 299 3.66 -3.44 -35.96
N ASN A 300 4.17 -4.67 -35.99
CA ASN A 300 3.71 -5.70 -36.91
C ASN A 300 2.21 -5.96 -36.80
N ARG A 301 1.70 -5.97 -35.57
CA ARG A 301 0.26 -6.15 -35.32
C ARG A 301 -0.58 -4.99 -35.84
N LEU A 302 -0.11 -3.75 -35.63
CA LEU A 302 -0.79 -2.54 -36.10
C LEU A 302 -0.70 -2.39 -37.62
N ASP A 303 0.45 -2.72 -38.23
CA ASP A 303 0.62 -2.72 -39.69
C ASP A 303 -0.34 -3.71 -40.35
N ALA A 304 -0.53 -4.89 -39.77
CA ALA A 304 -1.50 -5.86 -40.27
C ALA A 304 -2.92 -5.31 -40.23
N ALA A 305 -3.33 -4.66 -39.12
CA ALA A 305 -4.67 -4.10 -38.99
C ALA A 305 -4.89 -2.86 -39.89
N LEU A 306 -3.85 -2.05 -40.10
CA LEU A 306 -3.91 -0.85 -40.96
C LEU A 306 -3.95 -1.20 -42.46
N ARG A 307 -3.58 -2.42 -42.90
CA ARG A 307 -3.81 -2.85 -44.28
C ARG A 307 -5.31 -2.91 -44.61
N ASP A 308 -6.10 -3.37 -43.66
CA ASP A 308 -7.54 -3.49 -43.82
C ASP A 308 -8.26 -2.16 -43.57
N LYS A 309 -7.75 -1.34 -42.62
CA LYS A 309 -8.34 -0.04 -42.25
C LYS A 309 -7.24 1.04 -42.13
N PRO A 310 -6.74 1.55 -43.27
CA PRO A 310 -5.56 2.42 -43.30
C PRO A 310 -5.73 3.78 -42.60
N ASN A 311 -6.97 4.26 -42.50
CA ASN A 311 -7.33 5.54 -41.89
C ASN A 311 -8.09 5.37 -40.56
N ASP A 312 -7.89 4.28 -39.84
CA ASP A 312 -8.52 4.14 -38.52
C ASP A 312 -7.71 4.94 -37.47
N ALA A 313 -8.38 5.95 -36.87
CA ALA A 313 -7.72 6.85 -35.93
C ALA A 313 -7.24 6.16 -34.65
N SER A 314 -7.90 5.09 -34.19
CA SER A 314 -7.52 4.35 -32.99
C SER A 314 -6.26 3.53 -33.21
N LEU A 315 -6.15 2.87 -34.40
CA LEU A 315 -4.95 2.16 -34.81
C LEU A 315 -3.76 3.11 -34.98
N LEU A 316 -3.97 4.24 -35.70
CA LEU A 316 -2.95 5.26 -35.92
C LEU A 316 -2.47 5.90 -34.61
N GLY A 317 -3.39 6.22 -33.69
CA GLY A 317 -3.07 6.78 -32.37
C GLY A 317 -2.30 5.78 -31.49
N THR A 318 -2.68 4.51 -31.52
CA THR A 318 -1.95 3.45 -30.80
C THR A 318 -0.55 3.27 -31.39
N TYR A 319 -0.42 3.33 -32.70
CA TYR A 319 0.87 3.26 -33.38
C TYR A 319 1.77 4.45 -32.97
N ALA A 320 1.21 5.67 -32.92
CA ALA A 320 1.94 6.84 -32.46
C ALA A 320 2.53 6.64 -31.06
N ARG A 321 1.76 6.06 -30.14
CA ARG A 321 2.22 5.73 -28.77
C ARG A 321 3.35 4.69 -28.78
N VAL A 322 3.25 3.65 -29.61
CA VAL A 322 4.30 2.64 -29.77
C VAL A 322 5.59 3.26 -30.29
N GLU A 323 5.52 4.13 -31.31
CA GLU A 323 6.69 4.82 -31.85
C GLU A 323 7.33 5.78 -30.83
N ALA A 324 6.50 6.51 -30.06
CA ALA A 324 7.01 7.39 -29.02
C ALA A 324 7.72 6.61 -27.90
N ALA A 325 7.15 5.48 -27.48
CA ALA A 325 7.76 4.61 -26.49
C ALA A 325 9.09 4.00 -26.96
N ALA A 326 9.20 3.75 -28.26
CA ALA A 326 10.46 3.31 -28.89
C ALA A 326 11.47 4.46 -29.11
N GLY A 327 11.12 5.71 -28.76
CA GLY A 327 11.96 6.89 -28.97
C GLY A 327 11.89 7.51 -30.38
N ASN A 328 11.01 7.01 -31.25
CA ASN A 328 10.89 7.43 -32.64
C ASN A 328 9.91 8.62 -32.79
N PHE A 329 10.18 9.74 -32.13
CA PHE A 329 9.23 10.87 -32.01
C PHE A 329 8.80 11.46 -33.35
N ALA A 330 9.65 11.48 -34.39
CA ALA A 330 9.27 11.96 -35.71
C ALA A 330 8.16 11.08 -36.34
N GLN A 331 8.31 9.76 -36.25
CA GLN A 331 7.30 8.81 -36.74
C GLN A 331 6.04 8.82 -35.86
N ALA A 332 6.20 8.94 -34.54
CA ALA A 332 5.09 9.08 -33.60
C ALA A 332 4.23 10.29 -33.95
N ARG A 333 4.84 11.45 -34.21
CA ARG A 333 4.13 12.66 -34.66
C ARG A 333 3.39 12.44 -35.97
N THR A 334 4.06 11.86 -36.98
CA THR A 334 3.42 11.55 -38.28
C THR A 334 2.18 10.67 -38.11
N ARG A 335 2.25 9.65 -37.24
CA ARG A 335 1.10 8.76 -36.98
C ARG A 335 0.01 9.47 -36.17
N ALA A 336 0.35 10.32 -35.22
CA ALA A 336 -0.62 11.10 -34.44
C ALA A 336 -1.34 12.14 -35.32
N ASP A 337 -0.60 12.83 -36.20
CA ASP A 337 -1.20 13.75 -37.17
C ASP A 337 -2.17 13.02 -38.14
N ALA A 338 -1.78 11.82 -38.60
CA ALA A 338 -2.66 10.99 -39.43
C ALA A 338 -3.91 10.57 -38.65
N ALA A 339 -3.84 10.28 -37.35
CA ALA A 339 -5.01 10.01 -36.52
C ALA A 339 -5.94 11.23 -36.40
N VAL A 340 -5.36 12.42 -36.27
CA VAL A 340 -6.14 13.69 -36.26
C VAL A 340 -6.82 13.95 -37.61
N VAL A 341 -6.11 13.70 -38.72
CA VAL A 341 -6.69 13.82 -40.07
C VAL A 341 -7.82 12.81 -40.29
N ALA A 342 -7.64 11.59 -39.82
CA ALA A 342 -8.63 10.51 -39.92
C ALA A 342 -9.89 10.80 -39.07
N SER A 343 -9.76 11.51 -37.96
CA SER A 343 -10.86 11.86 -37.06
C SER A 343 -10.70 13.29 -36.52
N PRO A 344 -10.99 14.32 -37.29
CA PRO A 344 -10.73 15.72 -36.93
C PRO A 344 -11.52 16.23 -35.71
N ASN A 345 -12.64 15.61 -35.44
CA ASN A 345 -13.51 15.95 -34.30
C ASN A 345 -13.29 15.02 -33.08
N SER A 346 -12.27 14.18 -33.10
CA SER A 346 -11.95 13.29 -32.00
C SER A 346 -11.07 14.00 -30.96
N GLY A 347 -11.59 14.21 -29.76
CA GLY A 347 -10.81 14.69 -28.62
C GLY A 347 -9.67 13.75 -28.28
N ASN A 348 -9.86 12.43 -28.42
CA ASN A 348 -8.83 11.42 -28.15
C ASN A 348 -7.66 11.49 -29.15
N SER A 349 -7.89 11.77 -30.43
CA SER A 349 -6.81 11.96 -31.41
C SER A 349 -5.97 13.18 -31.05
N GLN A 350 -6.59 14.28 -30.65
CA GLN A 350 -5.88 15.48 -30.17
C GLN A 350 -5.15 15.24 -28.85
N LEU A 351 -5.74 14.47 -27.91
CA LEU A 351 -5.07 14.07 -26.68
C LEU A 351 -3.80 13.26 -26.97
N THR A 352 -3.90 12.28 -27.88
CA THR A 352 -2.74 11.49 -28.30
C THR A 352 -1.65 12.37 -28.93
N LEU A 353 -2.00 13.29 -29.81
CA LEU A 353 -1.04 14.24 -30.38
C LEU A 353 -0.37 15.07 -29.27
N GLY A 354 -1.15 15.59 -28.32
CA GLY A 354 -0.63 16.34 -27.17
C GLY A 354 0.36 15.52 -26.33
N MET A 355 0.08 14.26 -26.08
CA MET A 355 0.98 13.33 -25.36
C MET A 355 2.30 13.13 -26.14
N ILE A 356 2.25 12.94 -27.45
CA ILE A 356 3.43 12.78 -28.30
C ILE A 356 4.28 14.05 -28.29
N GLU A 357 3.67 15.23 -28.41
CA GLU A 357 4.37 16.51 -28.36
C GLU A 357 5.02 16.76 -26.98
N GLU A 358 4.33 16.41 -25.88
CA GLU A 358 4.87 16.51 -24.54
C GLU A 358 6.10 15.60 -24.37
N MET A 359 6.01 14.34 -24.84
CA MET A 359 7.12 13.37 -24.81
C MET A 359 8.30 13.83 -25.68
N ALA A 360 8.01 14.46 -26.80
CA ALA A 360 9.03 15.06 -27.69
C ALA A 360 9.65 16.36 -27.13
N GLY A 361 9.08 16.90 -26.04
CA GLY A 361 9.58 18.11 -25.38
C GLY A 361 9.03 19.42 -25.89
N ASP A 362 8.05 19.40 -26.83
CA ASP A 362 7.36 20.60 -27.29
C ASP A 362 6.12 20.90 -26.43
N ASP A 363 6.37 21.51 -25.27
CA ASP A 363 5.31 21.87 -24.32
C ASP A 363 4.27 22.83 -24.94
N ARG A 364 4.64 23.67 -25.93
CA ARG A 364 3.69 24.59 -26.58
C ARG A 364 2.76 23.87 -27.55
N ALA A 365 3.28 22.94 -28.34
CA ALA A 365 2.47 22.12 -29.22
C ALA A 365 1.54 21.20 -28.40
N ALA A 366 2.08 20.59 -27.33
CA ALA A 366 1.30 19.77 -26.40
C ALA A 366 0.13 20.56 -25.78
N GLN A 367 0.39 21.79 -25.31
CA GLN A 367 -0.65 22.65 -24.74
C GLN A 367 -1.78 22.89 -25.75
N ARG A 368 -1.45 23.31 -26.99
CA ARG A 368 -2.46 23.54 -28.04
C ARG A 368 -3.30 22.29 -28.33
N ALA A 369 -2.65 21.14 -28.40
CA ALA A 369 -3.32 19.87 -28.66
C ALA A 369 -4.26 19.48 -27.50
N TYR A 370 -3.85 19.63 -26.24
CA TYR A 370 -4.68 19.37 -25.08
C TYR A 370 -5.86 20.34 -24.99
N GLU A 371 -5.65 21.65 -25.24
CA GLU A 371 -6.72 22.64 -25.30
C GLU A 371 -7.74 22.31 -26.39
N LYS A 372 -7.26 21.85 -27.55
CA LYS A 372 -8.13 21.41 -28.64
C LYS A 372 -8.90 20.14 -28.28
N ALA A 373 -8.21 19.15 -27.60
CA ALA A 373 -8.87 17.94 -27.13
C ALA A 373 -10.03 18.27 -26.16
N ILE A 374 -9.81 19.18 -25.20
CA ILE A 374 -10.81 19.64 -24.24
C ILE A 374 -11.94 20.38 -24.93
N SER A 375 -11.64 21.17 -25.97
CA SER A 375 -12.68 21.90 -26.75
C SER A 375 -13.59 20.96 -27.53
N LEU A 376 -13.05 19.82 -28.00
CA LEU A 376 -13.81 18.80 -28.75
C LEU A 376 -14.58 17.88 -27.81
N ASP A 377 -13.99 17.51 -26.70
CA ASP A 377 -14.63 16.72 -25.66
C ASP A 377 -14.31 17.27 -24.24
N PRO A 378 -15.23 18.11 -23.71
CA PRO A 378 -15.05 18.67 -22.35
C PRO A 378 -15.00 17.64 -21.22
N LYS A 379 -15.36 16.37 -21.46
CA LYS A 379 -15.33 15.28 -20.48
C LYS A 379 -14.03 14.49 -20.50
N LEU A 380 -13.06 14.84 -21.32
CA LEU A 380 -11.73 14.23 -21.30
C LEU A 380 -10.93 14.68 -20.06
N GLY A 381 -11.12 13.98 -18.93
CA GLY A 381 -10.41 14.23 -17.67
C GLY A 381 -8.89 14.16 -17.84
N GLU A 382 -8.40 13.17 -18.59
CA GLU A 382 -6.97 12.99 -18.89
C GLU A 382 -6.37 14.23 -19.61
N ALA A 383 -7.04 14.80 -20.60
CA ALA A 383 -6.56 16.00 -21.28
C ALA A 383 -6.43 17.19 -20.31
N ARG A 384 -7.38 17.32 -19.37
CA ARG A 384 -7.34 18.35 -18.32
C ARG A 384 -6.20 18.13 -17.33
N LEU A 385 -5.98 16.87 -16.91
CA LEU A 385 -4.84 16.51 -16.06
C LEU A 385 -3.51 16.84 -16.73
N ARG A 386 -3.33 16.47 -18.00
CA ARG A 386 -2.11 16.74 -18.77
C ARG A 386 -1.89 18.24 -18.95
N LEU A 387 -2.92 18.99 -19.33
CA LEU A 387 -2.83 20.44 -19.42
C LEU A 387 -2.48 21.07 -18.07
N GLY A 388 -3.11 20.62 -16.98
CA GLY A 388 -2.78 21.06 -15.63
C GLY A 388 -1.32 20.79 -15.27
N ASN A 389 -0.77 19.64 -15.63
CA ASN A 389 0.64 19.29 -15.41
C ASN A 389 1.61 20.23 -16.17
N LEU A 390 1.29 20.54 -17.43
CA LEU A 390 2.04 21.53 -18.22
C LEU A 390 2.04 22.91 -17.55
N LEU A 391 0.86 23.36 -17.11
CA LEU A 391 0.69 24.65 -16.44
C LEU A 391 1.46 24.70 -15.10
N MET A 392 1.43 23.62 -14.31
CA MET A 392 2.23 23.51 -13.07
C MET A 392 3.74 23.62 -13.34
N ARG A 393 4.26 22.94 -14.38
CA ARG A 393 5.67 23.08 -14.78
C ARG A 393 6.01 24.52 -15.16
N GLY A 394 5.07 25.22 -15.80
CA GLY A 394 5.15 26.63 -16.15
C GLY A 394 4.88 27.61 -15.00
N GLN A 395 4.69 27.13 -13.77
CA GLN A 395 4.34 27.93 -12.58
C GLN A 395 3.01 28.71 -12.69
N ARG A 396 2.15 28.30 -13.62
CA ARG A 396 0.80 28.84 -13.79
C ARG A 396 -0.19 28.12 -12.88
N ASN A 397 0.03 28.24 -11.59
CA ASN A 397 -0.61 27.41 -10.56
C ASN A 397 -2.13 27.60 -10.51
N ASP A 398 -2.64 28.82 -10.72
CA ASP A 398 -4.07 29.12 -10.74
C ASP A 398 -4.77 28.47 -11.95
N ASP A 399 -4.15 28.56 -13.11
CA ASP A 399 -4.67 27.95 -14.33
C ASP A 399 -4.65 26.42 -14.21
N ALA A 400 -3.58 25.87 -13.63
CA ALA A 400 -3.49 24.44 -13.33
C ALA A 400 -4.59 23.98 -12.37
N ALA A 401 -4.84 24.72 -11.28
CA ALA A 401 -5.92 24.43 -10.34
C ALA A 401 -7.30 24.45 -11.04
N ALA A 402 -7.52 25.37 -11.99
CA ALA A 402 -8.76 25.39 -12.77
C ALA A 402 -8.93 24.12 -13.62
N GLN A 403 -7.86 23.63 -14.25
CA GLN A 403 -7.93 22.39 -15.06
C GLN A 403 -8.14 21.16 -14.16
N TYR A 404 -7.43 21.03 -13.05
CA TYR A 404 -7.61 19.92 -12.13
C TYR A 404 -9.00 19.93 -11.48
N ARG A 405 -9.55 21.11 -11.15
CA ARG A 405 -10.93 21.25 -10.66
C ARG A 405 -11.94 20.75 -11.69
N ALA A 406 -11.73 21.06 -12.96
CA ALA A 406 -12.57 20.55 -14.02
C ALA A 406 -12.40 19.03 -14.23
N ALA A 407 -11.20 18.46 -13.99
CA ALA A 407 -10.97 17.03 -14.03
C ALA A 407 -11.73 16.29 -12.90
N VAL A 408 -11.68 16.79 -11.64
CA VAL A 408 -12.45 16.18 -10.53
C VAL A 408 -13.97 16.35 -10.68
N GLN A 409 -14.43 17.30 -11.49
CA GLN A 409 -15.86 17.41 -11.85
C GLN A 409 -16.28 16.35 -12.85
N VAL A 410 -15.37 15.89 -13.70
CA VAL A 410 -15.62 14.78 -14.66
C VAL A 410 -15.62 13.45 -13.90
N ASP A 411 -14.62 13.23 -13.05
CA ASP A 411 -14.53 12.05 -12.18
C ASP A 411 -14.18 12.47 -10.75
N SER A 412 -15.17 12.47 -9.88
CA SER A 412 -15.00 12.81 -8.46
C SER A 412 -14.20 11.77 -7.66
N ASN A 413 -13.96 10.58 -8.22
CA ASN A 413 -13.16 9.52 -7.60
C ASN A 413 -11.70 9.54 -8.05
N ASP A 414 -11.32 10.42 -8.97
CA ASP A 414 -9.93 10.57 -9.42
C ASP A 414 -9.07 11.21 -8.31
N ILE A 415 -8.37 10.35 -7.57
CA ILE A 415 -7.50 10.74 -6.45
C ILE A 415 -6.27 11.53 -6.92
N GLU A 416 -5.79 11.23 -8.13
CA GLU A 416 -4.67 11.97 -8.71
C GLU A 416 -5.08 13.41 -9.00
N ALA A 417 -6.24 13.60 -9.63
CA ALA A 417 -6.79 14.92 -9.90
C ALA A 417 -7.01 15.74 -8.61
N TRP A 418 -7.54 15.13 -7.55
CA TRP A 418 -7.69 15.78 -6.25
C TRP A 418 -6.36 16.17 -5.63
N SER A 419 -5.36 15.28 -5.63
CA SER A 419 -4.04 15.56 -5.08
C SER A 419 -3.35 16.71 -5.81
N ARG A 420 -3.46 16.74 -7.14
CA ARG A 420 -2.92 17.79 -7.99
C ARG A 420 -3.66 19.12 -7.81
N LEU A 421 -4.97 19.10 -7.64
CA LEU A 421 -5.76 20.29 -7.32
C LEU A 421 -5.33 20.92 -6.00
N VAL A 422 -5.15 20.10 -4.97
CA VAL A 422 -4.63 20.56 -3.68
C VAL A 422 -3.22 21.14 -3.83
N ALA A 423 -2.32 20.44 -4.53
CA ALA A 423 -0.95 20.90 -4.73
C ALA A 423 -0.90 22.23 -5.51
N ALA A 424 -1.73 22.40 -6.53
CA ALA A 424 -1.81 23.63 -7.32
C ALA A 424 -2.31 24.82 -6.47
N ASN A 425 -3.37 24.61 -5.66
CA ASN A 425 -3.85 25.64 -4.73
C ASN A 425 -2.80 26.00 -3.67
N VAL A 426 -2.09 25.01 -3.12
CA VAL A 426 -1.00 25.23 -2.16
C VAL A 426 0.15 26.01 -2.80
N ALA A 427 0.56 25.64 -4.02
CA ALA A 427 1.59 26.35 -4.78
C ALA A 427 1.18 27.80 -5.13
N ALA A 428 -0.12 28.07 -5.28
CA ALA A 428 -0.69 29.40 -5.47
C ALA A 428 -0.87 30.18 -4.14
N GLY A 429 -0.50 29.61 -2.98
CA GLY A 429 -0.73 30.22 -1.67
C GLY A 429 -2.19 30.21 -1.19
N LYS A 430 -3.04 29.38 -1.80
CA LYS A 430 -4.50 29.32 -1.59
C LYS A 430 -4.93 28.09 -0.77
N CYS A 431 -4.21 27.77 0.29
CA CYS A 431 -4.55 26.65 1.20
C CYS A 431 -6.00 26.68 1.72
N PRO A 432 -6.58 27.84 2.11
CA PRO A 432 -8.00 27.87 2.53
C PRO A 432 -8.97 27.44 1.43
N ALA A 433 -8.68 27.77 0.16
CA ALA A 433 -9.49 27.35 -0.97
C ALA A 433 -9.41 25.83 -1.18
N ALA A 434 -8.20 25.26 -1.07
CA ALA A 434 -8.01 23.80 -1.13
C ALA A 434 -8.81 23.07 -0.03
N LEU A 435 -8.75 23.54 1.21
CA LEU A 435 -9.49 22.95 2.33
C LEU A 435 -11.01 23.04 2.11
N LYS A 436 -11.51 24.18 1.64
CA LYS A 436 -12.93 24.35 1.31
C LYS A 436 -13.41 23.35 0.25
N GLU A 437 -12.62 23.10 -0.79
CA GLU A 437 -12.94 22.14 -1.83
C GLU A 437 -12.97 20.69 -1.30
N ILE A 438 -12.00 20.32 -0.49
CA ILE A 438 -11.96 19.00 0.16
C ILE A 438 -13.14 18.82 1.12
N ASN A 439 -13.47 19.81 1.95
CA ASN A 439 -14.63 19.75 2.84
C ASN A 439 -15.94 19.63 2.04
N GLY A 440 -16.07 20.33 0.90
CA GLY A 440 -17.22 20.21 0.01
C GLY A 440 -17.35 18.83 -0.63
N ALA A 441 -16.23 18.16 -0.92
CA ALA A 441 -16.22 16.79 -1.42
C ALA A 441 -16.54 15.77 -0.31
N LEU A 442 -15.97 15.93 0.88
CA LEU A 442 -16.26 15.09 2.05
C LEU A 442 -17.72 15.21 2.53
N ALA A 443 -18.36 16.35 2.32
CA ALA A 443 -19.79 16.49 2.62
C ALA A 443 -20.66 15.57 1.74
N LYS A 444 -20.18 15.16 0.57
CA LYS A 444 -20.87 14.23 -0.36
C LYS A 444 -20.49 12.78 -0.10
N ASP A 445 -19.24 12.54 0.31
CA ASP A 445 -18.69 11.21 0.62
C ASP A 445 -17.77 11.31 1.83
N ALA A 446 -18.36 11.27 3.02
CA ALA A 446 -17.67 11.46 4.30
C ALA A 446 -16.66 10.33 4.63
N ASN A 447 -16.76 9.18 3.98
CA ASN A 447 -15.88 8.04 4.18
C ASN A 447 -14.82 7.88 3.10
N ASN A 448 -14.71 8.81 2.17
CA ASN A 448 -13.71 8.76 1.11
C ASN A 448 -12.29 8.90 1.71
N ARG A 449 -11.61 7.78 1.75
CA ARG A 449 -10.30 7.64 2.41
C ARG A 449 -9.24 8.58 1.84
N ALA A 450 -9.25 8.78 0.53
CA ALA A 450 -8.30 9.66 -0.13
C ALA A 450 -8.55 11.13 0.20
N LEU A 451 -9.81 11.55 0.18
CA LEU A 451 -10.19 12.91 0.58
C LEU A 451 -9.90 13.16 2.07
N LEU A 452 -10.15 12.18 2.95
CA LEU A 452 -9.78 12.24 4.35
C LEU A 452 -8.27 12.41 4.53
N GLN A 453 -7.46 11.72 3.74
CA GLN A 453 -6.01 11.87 3.78
C GLN A 453 -5.57 13.27 3.35
N LEU A 454 -6.18 13.85 2.31
CA LEU A 454 -5.92 15.23 1.86
C LEU A 454 -6.36 16.25 2.91
N PHE A 455 -7.53 16.04 3.54
CA PHE A 455 -7.99 16.84 4.67
C PHE A 455 -6.98 16.87 5.81
N VAL A 456 -6.53 15.70 6.25
CA VAL A 456 -5.53 15.55 7.31
C VAL A 456 -4.25 16.31 6.97
N ARG A 457 -3.73 16.18 5.77
CA ARG A 457 -2.52 16.88 5.33
C ARG A 457 -2.68 18.39 5.33
N LEU A 458 -3.77 18.90 4.78
CA LEU A 458 -4.03 20.35 4.71
C LEU A 458 -4.19 20.98 6.09
N THR A 459 -5.02 20.39 6.95
CA THR A 459 -5.27 20.93 8.30
C THR A 459 -4.05 20.85 9.21
N SER A 460 -3.14 19.92 8.93
CA SER A 460 -1.92 19.73 9.73
C SER A 460 -0.74 20.60 9.28
N THR A 461 -0.78 21.26 8.11
CA THR A 461 0.40 21.93 7.55
C THR A 461 0.17 23.40 7.19
N CYS A 462 -0.85 23.71 6.45
CA CYS A 462 -1.07 25.03 5.85
C CYS A 462 -1.48 26.14 6.86
N ALA A 463 -1.44 25.90 8.16
CA ALA A 463 -1.93 26.80 9.22
C ALA A 463 -3.40 27.23 9.05
N VAL A 464 -4.19 26.49 8.26
CA VAL A 464 -5.61 26.78 7.98
C VAL A 464 -6.56 26.01 8.89
N GLY A 465 -6.11 24.89 9.50
CA GLY A 465 -6.91 24.08 10.41
C GLY A 465 -7.07 24.78 11.77
N ASN A 466 -8.32 24.93 12.22
CA ASN A 466 -8.60 25.35 13.60
C ASN A 466 -8.32 24.16 14.58
N PRO A 467 -8.32 24.40 15.92
CA PRO A 467 -8.02 23.33 16.89
C PRO A 467 -8.96 22.11 16.82
N GLU A 468 -10.21 22.30 16.42
CA GLU A 468 -11.18 21.22 16.26
C GLU A 468 -10.86 20.39 15.00
N GLU A 469 -10.63 21.04 13.88
CA GLU A 469 -10.21 20.37 12.63
C GLU A 469 -8.91 19.60 12.79
N ARG A 470 -7.94 20.11 13.58
CA ARG A 470 -6.70 19.39 13.89
C ARG A 470 -6.94 18.14 14.74
N ARG A 471 -7.88 18.20 15.69
CA ARG A 471 -8.29 16.98 16.45
C ARG A 471 -8.97 15.98 15.55
N MET A 472 -9.91 16.43 14.71
CA MET A 472 -10.52 15.56 13.70
C MET A 472 -9.48 14.93 12.77
N ALA A 473 -8.49 15.70 12.34
CA ALA A 473 -7.38 15.20 11.52
C ALA A 473 -6.57 14.13 12.24
N LEU A 474 -6.35 14.26 13.54
CA LEU A 474 -5.67 13.25 14.35
C LEU A 474 -6.47 11.95 14.41
N ASP A 475 -7.78 12.04 14.62
CA ASP A 475 -8.68 10.88 14.69
C ASP A 475 -8.76 10.16 13.32
N TYR A 476 -8.97 10.90 12.23
CA TYR A 476 -9.01 10.36 10.88
C TYR A 476 -7.66 9.77 10.45
N GLY A 477 -6.56 10.48 10.72
CA GLY A 477 -5.22 10.00 10.43
C GLY A 477 -4.91 8.70 11.17
N GLY A 478 -5.25 8.62 12.46
CA GLY A 478 -5.10 7.42 13.27
C GLY A 478 -5.96 6.26 12.78
N LYS A 479 -7.21 6.52 12.34
CA LYS A 479 -8.08 5.50 11.75
C LYS A 479 -7.48 4.94 10.46
N ILE A 480 -7.09 5.81 9.52
CA ILE A 480 -6.51 5.39 8.24
C ILE A 480 -5.20 4.63 8.44
N TYR A 481 -4.37 5.07 9.39
CA TYR A 481 -3.08 4.45 9.70
C TYR A 481 -3.22 3.03 10.25
N ARG A 482 -4.21 2.77 11.12
CA ARG A 482 -4.51 1.42 11.61
C ARG A 482 -4.96 0.45 10.51
N GLU A 483 -5.54 0.98 9.44
CA GLU A 483 -6.05 0.19 8.32
C GLU A 483 -5.01 -0.01 7.19
N SER A 484 -3.89 0.74 7.20
CA SER A 484 -2.90 0.69 6.12
C SER A 484 -1.51 1.08 6.60
N GLU A 485 -0.54 0.20 6.41
CA GLU A 485 0.89 0.45 6.68
C GLU A 485 1.61 1.19 5.53
N ALA A 486 0.89 1.74 4.56
CA ALA A 486 1.52 2.44 3.44
C ALA A 486 2.28 3.69 3.91
N ALA A 487 3.51 3.90 3.42
CA ALA A 487 4.36 5.02 3.81
C ALA A 487 3.67 6.41 3.70
N PRO A 488 2.91 6.72 2.63
CA PRO A 488 2.19 8.00 2.56
C PRO A 488 1.12 8.17 3.63
N VAL A 489 0.54 7.07 4.12
CA VAL A 489 -0.46 7.08 5.21
C VAL A 489 0.24 7.32 6.55
N GLY A 490 1.37 6.67 6.80
CA GLY A 490 2.21 6.91 7.97
C GLY A 490 2.68 8.35 8.05
N GLU A 491 3.19 8.93 6.95
CA GLU A 491 3.55 10.35 6.89
C GLU A 491 2.37 11.27 7.17
N THR A 492 1.19 10.95 6.62
CA THR A 492 -0.04 11.73 6.88
C THR A 492 -0.43 11.71 8.36
N TYR A 493 -0.32 10.56 9.02
CA TYR A 493 -0.59 10.45 10.45
C TYR A 493 0.46 11.18 11.30
N ALA A 494 1.74 11.10 10.91
CA ALA A 494 2.81 11.85 11.56
C ALA A 494 2.59 13.37 11.52
N LEU A 495 2.10 13.89 10.39
CA LEU A 495 1.68 15.31 10.29
C LEU A 495 0.57 15.66 11.28
N ALA A 496 -0.45 14.81 11.40
CA ALA A 496 -1.56 15.05 12.34
C ALA A 496 -1.10 14.98 13.81
N LEU A 497 -0.21 14.06 14.15
CA LEU A 497 0.40 13.96 15.48
C LEU A 497 1.18 15.24 15.81
N ALA A 498 2.06 15.69 14.89
CA ALA A 498 2.85 16.91 15.05
C ALA A 498 1.96 18.16 15.21
N ALA A 499 0.90 18.29 14.40
CA ALA A 499 -0.04 19.39 14.45
C ALA A 499 -0.84 19.47 15.77
N ASN A 500 -0.90 18.36 16.51
CA ASN A 500 -1.50 18.25 17.84
C ASN A 500 -0.46 18.22 18.98
N GLY A 501 0.79 18.60 18.71
CA GLY A 501 1.87 18.70 19.71
C GLY A 501 2.46 17.37 20.16
N LYS A 502 2.09 16.23 19.52
CA LYS A 502 2.59 14.89 19.83
C LYS A 502 3.87 14.59 19.04
N TRP A 503 4.92 15.36 19.32
CA TRP A 503 6.16 15.38 18.52
C TRP A 503 6.91 14.05 18.50
N ASP A 504 7.04 13.39 19.66
CA ASP A 504 7.73 12.09 19.77
C ASP A 504 7.02 10.99 18.96
N ASP A 505 5.68 10.98 19.03
CA ASP A 505 4.89 10.04 18.25
C ASP A 505 4.96 10.35 16.74
N ALA A 506 5.01 11.64 16.38
CA ALA A 506 5.19 12.06 15.00
C ALA A 506 6.55 11.60 14.43
N VAL A 507 7.63 11.77 15.21
CA VAL A 507 8.98 11.30 14.84
C VAL A 507 8.99 9.78 14.63
N LYS A 508 8.46 9.00 15.58
CA LYS A 508 8.38 7.53 15.48
C LYS A 508 7.58 7.09 14.26
N THR A 509 6.41 7.70 14.06
CA THR A 509 5.53 7.36 12.93
C THR A 509 6.19 7.70 11.59
N GLN A 510 6.88 8.84 11.49
CA GLN A 510 7.61 9.26 10.29
C GLN A 510 8.77 8.31 9.97
N GLN A 511 9.52 7.87 10.99
CA GLN A 511 10.57 6.87 10.83
C GLN A 511 10.02 5.53 10.34
N GLY A 512 8.87 5.09 10.89
CA GLY A 512 8.16 3.91 10.41
C GLY A 512 7.75 4.01 8.94
N ALA A 513 7.24 5.18 8.52
CA ALA A 513 6.89 5.43 7.12
C ALA A 513 8.12 5.39 6.19
N MET A 514 9.25 5.98 6.62
CA MET A 514 10.52 5.92 5.87
C MET A 514 11.02 4.48 5.70
N PHE A 515 10.85 3.69 6.74
CA PHE A 515 11.22 2.29 6.68
C PHE A 515 10.36 1.50 5.67
N VAL A 516 9.04 1.75 5.62
CA VAL A 516 8.15 1.16 4.61
C VAL A 516 8.59 1.54 3.18
N LEU A 517 9.08 2.77 2.96
CA LEU A 517 9.64 3.17 1.65
C LEU A 517 10.86 2.32 1.26
N VAL A 518 11.78 2.13 2.20
CA VAL A 518 12.97 1.30 1.96
C VAL A 518 12.58 -0.13 1.64
N ARG A 519 11.68 -0.70 2.43
CA ARG A 519 11.10 -2.04 2.21
C ARG A 519 10.57 -2.21 0.78
N ASN A 520 9.86 -1.21 0.30
CA ASN A 520 9.20 -1.24 -1.00
C ASN A 520 10.12 -0.79 -2.15
N GLY A 521 11.44 -0.67 -1.92
CA GLY A 521 12.42 -0.23 -2.93
C GLY A 521 12.31 1.26 -3.33
N ARG A 522 11.47 2.05 -2.64
CA ARG A 522 11.19 3.46 -2.96
C ARG A 522 12.17 4.43 -2.30
N ARG A 523 13.45 4.13 -2.33
CA ARG A 523 14.49 4.96 -1.70
C ARG A 523 14.60 6.38 -2.27
N ALA A 524 14.22 6.56 -3.52
CA ALA A 524 14.21 7.87 -4.17
C ALA A 524 13.31 8.89 -3.44
N ASP A 525 12.30 8.42 -2.70
CA ASP A 525 11.36 9.27 -1.98
C ASP A 525 11.86 9.67 -0.58
N LEU A 526 12.88 9.00 -0.04
CA LEU A 526 13.41 9.24 1.31
C LEU A 526 13.81 10.70 1.60
N PRO A 527 14.40 11.47 0.68
CA PRO A 527 14.77 12.86 0.97
C PRO A 527 13.60 13.71 1.46
N GLY A 528 12.41 13.56 0.86
CA GLY A 528 11.21 14.28 1.27
C GLY A 528 10.74 13.89 2.67
N TYR A 529 10.77 12.60 2.99
CA TYR A 529 10.39 12.10 4.32
C TYR A 529 11.39 12.54 5.40
N ARG A 530 12.68 12.65 5.07
CA ARG A 530 13.71 13.18 5.97
C ARG A 530 13.50 14.66 6.27
N GLU A 531 13.07 15.45 5.28
CA GLU A 531 12.73 16.87 5.48
C GLU A 531 11.66 17.02 6.59
N PHE A 532 10.59 16.22 6.52
CA PHE A 532 9.53 16.27 7.54
C PHE A 532 10.01 15.73 8.88
N LEU A 533 10.80 14.66 8.90
CA LEU A 533 11.38 14.11 10.13
C LEU A 533 12.22 15.16 10.86
N GLN A 534 13.08 15.91 10.16
CA GLN A 534 13.90 16.97 10.74
C GLN A 534 13.03 18.08 11.35
N LYS A 535 11.93 18.48 10.68
CA LYS A 535 10.99 19.46 11.21
C LYS A 535 10.31 18.93 12.48
N PHE A 536 9.86 17.68 12.52
CA PHE A 536 9.24 17.10 13.72
C PHE A 536 10.23 17.01 14.89
N GLN A 537 11.49 16.63 14.65
CA GLN A 537 12.57 16.65 15.66
C GLN A 537 12.86 18.06 16.21
N ALA A 538 12.67 19.09 15.38
CA ALA A 538 12.80 20.48 15.77
C ALA A 538 11.51 21.07 16.36
N HIS A 539 10.46 20.27 16.56
CA HIS A 539 9.11 20.70 16.99
C HIS A 539 8.51 21.76 16.06
N GLN A 540 8.73 21.64 14.77
CA GLN A 540 8.22 22.54 13.74
C GLN A 540 7.29 21.80 12.79
N LEU A 541 6.18 22.45 12.42
CA LEU A 541 5.30 21.96 11.38
C LEU A 541 5.85 22.30 10.01
N PRO A 542 5.69 21.40 9.01
CA PRO A 542 5.87 21.78 7.61
C PRO A 542 4.87 22.88 7.22
N ASP A 543 5.29 23.75 6.34
CA ASP A 543 4.46 24.84 5.77
C ASP A 543 3.54 24.38 4.64
N ARG A 544 3.71 23.15 4.17
CA ARG A 544 2.93 22.55 3.07
C ARG A 544 2.71 21.05 3.24
N PRO A 545 1.65 20.48 2.61
CA PRO A 545 1.24 19.07 2.78
C PRO A 545 2.23 18.03 2.27
N TRP A 546 3.13 18.39 1.37
CA TRP A 546 4.18 17.55 0.82
C TRP A 546 5.50 18.31 0.77
N PRO A 547 6.66 17.60 0.80
CA PRO A 547 7.96 18.22 0.62
C PRO A 547 8.05 19.03 -0.69
N ALA A 548 8.85 20.09 -0.70
CA ALA A 548 8.98 20.95 -1.88
C ALA A 548 9.44 20.20 -3.15
N THR A 549 10.16 19.09 -2.96
CA THR A 549 10.65 18.22 -4.03
C THR A 549 9.60 17.25 -4.58
N ASN A 550 8.39 17.20 -3.98
CA ASN A 550 7.35 16.27 -4.41
C ASN A 550 6.89 16.59 -5.85
N THR A 551 6.71 15.53 -6.64
CA THR A 551 6.32 15.63 -8.05
C THR A 551 4.93 16.26 -8.26
N LEU A 552 4.09 16.36 -7.22
CA LEU A 552 2.83 17.10 -7.28
C LEU A 552 3.04 18.59 -7.56
N PHE A 553 4.13 19.21 -7.01
CA PHE A 553 4.45 20.62 -7.24
C PHE A 553 5.20 20.85 -8.55
N LYS A 554 5.95 19.86 -9.03
CA LYS A 554 6.65 19.92 -10.31
C LYS A 554 6.44 18.61 -11.05
N PRO A 555 5.29 18.41 -11.70
CA PRO A 555 5.00 17.18 -12.43
C PRO A 555 6.10 16.90 -13.48
N PRO A 556 6.60 15.67 -13.55
CA PRO A 556 7.54 15.30 -14.60
C PRO A 556 6.86 15.42 -15.97
N ARG A 557 7.66 15.58 -17.02
CA ARG A 557 7.16 15.36 -18.38
C ARG A 557 6.73 13.92 -18.54
N LEU A 558 5.77 13.71 -19.41
CA LEU A 558 5.41 12.37 -19.83
C LEU A 558 6.67 11.74 -20.47
N ALA A 559 7.17 10.69 -19.86
CA ALA A 559 8.27 9.90 -20.41
C ALA A 559 7.70 8.83 -21.36
N ALA A 560 8.49 8.44 -22.37
CA ALA A 560 8.21 7.21 -23.09
C ALA A 560 8.07 6.06 -22.09
N GLU A 561 7.07 5.21 -22.25
CA GLU A 561 6.87 4.01 -21.43
C GLU A 561 8.02 3.02 -21.66
N THR A 562 9.23 3.38 -21.23
CA THR A 562 10.36 2.43 -21.20
C THR A 562 10.16 1.53 -20.01
N SER A 563 10.11 0.22 -20.24
CA SER A 563 10.19 -0.78 -19.19
C SER A 563 11.35 -0.42 -18.24
N GLN A 564 11.07 -0.09 -16.99
CA GLN A 564 12.10 0.15 -15.95
C GLN A 564 12.81 -1.16 -15.57
N THR A 565 13.27 -1.93 -16.55
CA THR A 565 14.09 -3.14 -16.35
C THR A 565 15.17 -3.28 -17.43
N ALA A 566 15.79 -2.18 -17.84
CA ALA A 566 17.08 -2.29 -18.52
C ALA A 566 18.18 -2.12 -17.46
N ALA A 567 18.76 -3.23 -17.02
CA ALA A 567 20.03 -3.22 -16.31
C ALA A 567 21.08 -2.46 -17.16
N PRO A 568 21.96 -1.63 -16.56
CA PRO A 568 23.00 -0.97 -17.32
C PRO A 568 23.90 -2.02 -18.00
N ALA A 569 24.14 -1.83 -19.29
CA ALA A 569 25.03 -2.67 -20.06
C ALA A 569 26.43 -2.71 -19.40
N PRO A 570 27.10 -3.87 -19.34
CA PRO A 570 28.42 -3.97 -18.76
C PRO A 570 29.41 -3.11 -19.55
N PRO A 571 30.40 -2.48 -18.90
CA PRO A 571 31.39 -1.64 -19.58
C PRO A 571 32.16 -2.49 -20.60
N LYS A 572 32.22 -2.00 -21.83
CA LYS A 572 33.09 -2.59 -22.86
C LYS A 572 34.52 -2.56 -22.37
N LYS A 573 35.17 -3.72 -22.42
CA LYS A 573 36.61 -3.87 -22.16
C LYS A 573 37.45 -3.11 -23.19
#